data_bbb38c61246899582e62f8ec64355cb3
#
_entry.id   bbb38c61246899582e62f8ec64355cb3
#
_cell.length_a   1.000
_cell.length_b   1.000
_cell.length_c   1.000
_cell.angle_alpha   90.00
_cell.angle_beta   90.00
_cell.angle_gamma   90.00
#
_symmetry.space_group_name_H-M   'P 1'
#
loop_
_entity.id
_entity.type
_entity.pdbx_description
1 polymer ?
#
loop_
_entity_poly.entity_id
_entity_poly.type
_entity_poly.pdbx_seq_one_letter_code
_entity_poly.pdbx_strand_id
1 'polypeptide(L)'
;MKVFAHRGFSYKYPENTLLAFKEALKLDIYGIELDVHKSKDGKLVIIHDEDIKRTFKGEGKVKDYTFEELRNFKCNKEGFENNDDCKISLLEDVFNLIKDKDIVLNIEIKNDVIDYENIEKDVLDLIKEYNLERKILISSFNHKALEKVKKLNGDIRIC
;
A
#
# COMPACT_ATOMS: atom_id res chain seq x y z
N MET A 1 12.47 -17.86 -11.26
CA MET A 1 12.77 -16.76 -10.29
C MET A 1 11.46 -16.08 -9.97
N LYS A 2 11.17 -15.79 -8.68
CA LYS A 2 9.94 -15.06 -8.30
C LYS A 2 10.22 -13.56 -8.33
N VAL A 3 9.49 -12.81 -9.15
CA VAL A 3 9.67 -11.37 -9.33
C VAL A 3 8.51 -10.62 -8.71
N PHE A 4 8.80 -9.63 -7.85
CA PHE A 4 7.82 -8.68 -7.35
C PHE A 4 7.96 -7.33 -8.07
N ALA A 5 6.84 -6.75 -8.44
CA ALA A 5 6.78 -5.37 -8.93
C ALA A 5 6.77 -4.42 -7.71
N HIS A 6 7.95 -3.85 -7.38
CA HIS A 6 8.15 -2.95 -6.24
C HIS A 6 7.40 -1.64 -6.46
N ARG A 7 6.40 -1.36 -5.61
CA ARG A 7 5.46 -0.24 -5.72
C ARG A 7 4.68 -0.22 -7.06
N GLY A 8 4.40 -1.44 -7.61
CA GLY A 8 3.85 -1.60 -8.94
C GLY A 8 4.91 -1.47 -10.04
N PHE A 9 4.51 -1.17 -11.28
CA PHE A 9 5.44 -0.90 -12.38
C PHE A 9 6.04 0.53 -12.28
N SER A 10 6.70 0.80 -11.15
CA SER A 10 7.17 2.12 -10.71
C SER A 10 8.26 2.73 -11.60
N TYR A 11 8.98 1.90 -12.38
CA TYR A 11 9.94 2.40 -13.36
C TYR A 11 9.28 3.30 -14.41
N LYS A 12 8.11 2.92 -14.88
CA LYS A 12 7.40 3.63 -15.96
C LYS A 12 6.26 4.51 -15.44
N TYR A 13 5.55 4.07 -14.43
CA TYR A 13 4.35 4.73 -13.89
C TYR A 13 4.60 5.31 -12.49
N PRO A 14 3.75 6.24 -11.99
CA PRO A 14 3.90 6.74 -10.62
C PRO A 14 3.81 5.60 -9.60
N GLU A 15 4.81 5.49 -8.72
CA GLU A 15 4.87 4.46 -7.69
C GLU A 15 3.65 4.47 -6.76
N ASN A 16 3.28 3.31 -6.23
CA ASN A 16 2.19 3.17 -5.25
C ASN A 16 0.84 3.74 -5.73
N THR A 17 0.56 3.62 -7.02
CA THR A 17 -0.71 4.07 -7.62
C THR A 17 -1.46 2.91 -8.27
N LEU A 18 -2.79 3.03 -8.38
CA LEU A 18 -3.61 2.02 -9.07
C LEU A 18 -3.17 1.81 -10.51
N LEU A 19 -2.71 2.88 -11.20
CA LEU A 19 -2.16 2.75 -12.54
C LEU A 19 -0.92 1.84 -12.56
N ALA A 20 0.05 2.08 -11.66
CA ALA A 20 1.25 1.27 -11.58
C ALA A 20 0.94 -0.21 -11.28
N PHE A 21 -0.06 -0.48 -10.45
CA PHE A 21 -0.51 -1.84 -10.14
C PHE A 21 -1.23 -2.50 -11.32
N LYS A 22 -2.15 -1.80 -11.99
CA LYS A 22 -2.82 -2.27 -13.21
C LYS A 22 -1.82 -2.62 -14.31
N GLU A 23 -0.80 -1.80 -14.50
CA GLU A 23 0.24 -2.04 -15.51
C GLU A 23 1.19 -3.18 -15.10
N ALA A 24 1.50 -3.33 -13.81
CA ALA A 24 2.26 -4.47 -13.29
C ALA A 24 1.53 -5.80 -13.55
N LEU A 25 0.21 -5.84 -13.38
CA LEU A 25 -0.61 -7.03 -13.62
C LEU A 25 -0.63 -7.52 -15.08
N LYS A 26 -0.14 -6.72 -16.03
CA LYS A 26 0.02 -7.13 -17.43
C LYS A 26 1.35 -7.84 -17.71
N LEU A 27 2.25 -7.88 -16.71
CA LEU A 27 3.56 -8.49 -16.82
C LEU A 27 3.55 -9.90 -16.20
N ASP A 28 4.51 -10.73 -16.58
CA ASP A 28 4.75 -12.04 -15.95
C ASP A 28 5.48 -11.85 -14.62
N ILE A 29 4.72 -11.59 -13.57
CA ILE A 29 5.22 -11.34 -12.21
C ILE A 29 4.61 -12.31 -11.21
N TYR A 30 5.35 -12.60 -10.15
CA TYR A 30 4.87 -13.40 -9.03
C TYR A 30 3.97 -12.59 -8.08
N GLY A 31 4.24 -11.30 -7.93
CA GLY A 31 3.50 -10.46 -7.01
C GLY A 31 3.76 -8.97 -7.19
N ILE A 32 3.02 -8.20 -6.42
CA ILE A 32 3.18 -6.76 -6.28
C ILE A 32 3.58 -6.47 -4.84
N GLU A 33 4.42 -5.50 -4.65
CA GLU A 33 4.73 -4.92 -3.34
C GLU A 33 4.19 -3.51 -3.28
N LEU A 34 3.71 -3.08 -2.10
CA LEU A 34 3.22 -1.74 -1.81
C LEU A 34 3.43 -1.35 -0.35
N ASP A 35 3.40 -0.04 -0.09
CA ASP A 35 3.60 0.57 1.21
C ASP A 35 2.29 1.14 1.78
N VAL A 36 2.01 0.87 3.07
CA VAL A 36 0.78 1.30 3.73
C VAL A 36 1.07 2.19 4.92
N HIS A 37 0.41 3.34 4.93
CA HIS A 37 0.29 4.27 6.05
C HIS A 37 -1.17 4.37 6.52
N LYS A 38 -1.40 5.14 7.59
CA LYS A 38 -2.72 5.44 8.11
C LYS A 38 -2.99 6.94 8.04
N SER A 39 -4.12 7.34 7.45
CA SER A 39 -4.57 8.72 7.39
C SER A 39 -5.10 9.20 8.74
N LYS A 40 -5.36 10.51 8.87
CA LYS A 40 -5.93 11.14 10.06
C LYS A 40 -7.27 10.53 10.49
N ASP A 41 -8.09 10.14 9.53
CA ASP A 41 -9.40 9.50 9.75
C ASP A 41 -9.32 7.97 9.80
N GLY A 42 -8.11 7.42 9.97
CA GLY A 42 -7.86 5.99 10.22
C GLY A 42 -7.93 5.10 8.98
N LYS A 43 -7.93 5.65 7.78
CA LYS A 43 -7.94 4.86 6.54
C LYS A 43 -6.54 4.34 6.20
N LEU A 44 -6.46 3.11 5.70
CA LEU A 44 -5.23 2.51 5.18
C LEU A 44 -4.95 3.02 3.77
N VAL A 45 -3.95 3.89 3.64
CA VAL A 45 -3.60 4.59 2.39
C VAL A 45 -2.26 4.12 1.84
N ILE A 46 -2.11 4.13 0.52
CA ILE A 46 -0.94 3.60 -0.16
C ILE A 46 -0.03 4.74 -0.60
N ILE A 47 1.12 4.83 0.06
CA ILE A 47 2.19 5.79 -0.20
C ILE A 47 3.44 5.30 0.53
N HIS A 48 4.65 5.58 0.01
CA HIS A 48 5.89 5.11 0.65
C HIS A 48 6.34 5.98 1.81
N ASP A 49 6.42 7.32 1.59
CA ASP A 49 6.98 8.24 2.58
C ASP A 49 5.90 8.70 3.57
N GLU A 50 6.31 9.07 4.77
CA GLU A 50 5.44 9.75 5.74
C GLU A 50 5.01 11.13 5.27
N ASP A 51 5.79 11.74 4.37
CA ASP A 51 5.57 13.07 3.77
C ASP A 51 5.06 12.94 2.33
N ILE A 52 4.09 13.78 1.98
CA ILE A 52 3.42 13.77 0.68
C ILE A 52 4.35 14.26 -0.45
N LYS A 53 5.28 15.16 -0.14
CA LYS A 53 6.04 16.03 -1.05
C LYS A 53 6.76 15.31 -2.18
N ARG A 54 7.34 14.12 -1.94
CA ARG A 54 8.17 13.45 -2.96
C ARG A 54 7.35 12.96 -4.15
N THR A 55 6.18 12.41 -3.91
CA THR A 55 5.36 11.74 -4.94
C THR A 55 4.12 12.52 -5.35
N PHE A 56 3.70 13.51 -4.56
CA PHE A 56 2.53 14.34 -4.83
C PHE A 56 2.84 15.83 -4.68
N LYS A 57 2.06 16.66 -5.35
CA LYS A 57 2.13 18.15 -5.30
C LYS A 57 1.43 18.64 -4.04
N GLY A 58 2.12 18.54 -2.90
CA GLY A 58 1.64 18.94 -1.59
C GLY A 58 2.76 18.91 -0.56
N GLU A 59 2.46 19.30 0.65
CA GLU A 59 3.38 19.30 1.79
C GLU A 59 2.70 18.68 3.00
N GLY A 60 3.47 18.27 4.00
CA GLY A 60 2.98 17.73 5.26
C GLY A 60 2.90 16.20 5.28
N LYS A 61 2.51 15.68 6.44
CA LYS A 61 2.52 14.25 6.71
C LYS A 61 1.18 13.61 6.40
N VAL A 62 1.22 12.39 5.90
CA VAL A 62 0.04 11.57 5.59
C VAL A 62 -0.95 11.50 6.76
N LYS A 63 -0.45 11.32 7.99
CA LYS A 63 -1.27 11.23 9.21
C LYS A 63 -2.06 12.48 9.58
N ASP A 64 -1.70 13.63 9.00
CA ASP A 64 -2.30 14.92 9.33
C ASP A 64 -3.51 15.25 8.44
N TYR A 65 -3.75 14.45 7.39
CA TYR A 65 -4.83 14.60 6.41
C TYR A 65 -5.82 13.44 6.46
N THR A 66 -7.10 13.73 6.24
CA THR A 66 -8.11 12.71 5.94
C THR A 66 -7.85 12.09 4.57
N PHE A 67 -8.41 10.92 4.32
CA PHE A 67 -8.27 10.28 3.00
C PHE A 67 -8.81 11.16 1.87
N GLU A 68 -9.91 11.86 2.10
CA GLU A 68 -10.50 12.76 1.10
C GLU A 68 -9.56 13.92 0.75
N GLU A 69 -8.91 14.51 1.74
CA GLU A 69 -7.89 15.53 1.54
C GLU A 69 -6.67 14.98 0.77
N LEU A 70 -6.21 13.77 1.14
CA LEU A 70 -5.09 13.11 0.45
C LEU A 70 -5.38 12.84 -1.03
N ARG A 71 -6.60 12.46 -1.39
CA ARG A 71 -7.01 12.24 -2.78
C ARG A 71 -6.99 13.50 -3.65
N ASN A 72 -7.02 14.68 -3.07
CA ASN A 72 -6.96 15.94 -3.80
C ASN A 72 -5.54 16.32 -4.25
N PHE A 73 -4.50 15.71 -3.67
CA PHE A 73 -3.13 15.95 -4.11
C PHE A 73 -2.89 15.30 -5.48
N LYS A 74 -2.31 16.09 -6.39
CA LYS A 74 -1.93 15.61 -7.72
C LYS A 74 -0.59 14.90 -7.68
N CYS A 75 -0.43 13.85 -8.45
CA CYS A 75 0.83 13.17 -8.65
C CYS A 75 1.91 14.14 -9.19
N ASN A 76 3.16 13.99 -8.73
CA ASN A 76 4.30 14.79 -9.17
C ASN A 76 4.88 14.36 -10.53
N LYS A 77 4.61 13.12 -10.97
CA LYS A 77 5.19 12.59 -12.22
C LYS A 77 4.53 13.27 -13.42
N GLU A 78 5.36 13.87 -14.26
CA GLU A 78 4.94 14.60 -15.47
C GLU A 78 4.09 13.72 -16.39
N GLY A 79 2.97 14.25 -16.87
CA GLY A 79 2.03 13.57 -17.75
C GLY A 79 0.99 12.70 -17.03
N PHE A 80 1.07 12.55 -15.70
CA PHE A 80 0.15 11.73 -14.91
C PHE A 80 -0.70 12.51 -13.91
N GLU A 81 -0.52 13.83 -13.81
CA GLU A 81 -1.09 14.69 -12.76
C GLU A 81 -2.63 14.71 -12.72
N ASN A 82 -3.26 14.46 -13.86
CA ASN A 82 -4.72 14.48 -13.99
C ASN A 82 -5.33 13.09 -14.18
N ASN A 83 -4.55 12.03 -13.97
CA ASN A 83 -5.04 10.66 -14.05
C ASN A 83 -5.58 10.22 -12.67
N ASP A 84 -6.86 9.86 -12.59
CA ASP A 84 -7.50 9.45 -11.34
C ASP A 84 -6.90 8.17 -10.73
N ASP A 85 -6.35 7.28 -11.55
CA ASP A 85 -5.64 6.08 -11.09
C ASP A 85 -4.23 6.42 -10.53
N CYS A 86 -3.77 7.66 -10.63
CA CYS A 86 -2.50 8.14 -10.06
C CYS A 86 -2.67 8.96 -8.77
N LYS A 87 -3.85 9.01 -8.20
CA LYS A 87 -4.12 9.58 -6.89
C LYS A 87 -3.72 8.61 -5.78
N ILE A 88 -3.56 9.13 -4.54
CA ILE A 88 -3.44 8.29 -3.35
C ILE A 88 -4.70 7.42 -3.25
N SER A 89 -4.52 6.11 -3.12
CA SER A 89 -5.59 5.13 -3.06
C SER A 89 -5.64 4.43 -1.70
N LEU A 90 -6.75 3.76 -1.43
CA LEU A 90 -6.92 2.90 -0.28
C LEU A 90 -6.34 1.50 -0.55
N LEU A 91 -5.96 0.80 0.52
CA LEU A 91 -5.56 -0.61 0.43
C LEU A 91 -6.71 -1.49 -0.11
N GLU A 92 -7.95 -1.18 0.25
CA GLU A 92 -9.15 -1.87 -0.26
C GLU A 92 -9.33 -1.72 -1.77
N ASP A 93 -8.91 -0.59 -2.39
CA ASP A 93 -8.93 -0.42 -3.85
C ASP A 93 -8.02 -1.44 -4.54
N VAL A 94 -6.82 -1.69 -3.95
CA VAL A 94 -5.90 -2.70 -4.47
C VAL A 94 -6.44 -4.11 -4.22
N PHE A 95 -7.05 -4.37 -3.07
CA PHE A 95 -7.68 -5.68 -2.82
C PHE A 95 -8.76 -5.99 -3.86
N ASN A 96 -9.60 -5.00 -4.21
CA ASN A 96 -10.57 -5.15 -5.28
C ASN A 96 -9.93 -5.42 -6.65
N LEU A 97 -8.76 -4.84 -6.92
CA LEU A 97 -8.03 -5.04 -8.17
C LEU A 97 -7.43 -6.46 -8.28
N ILE A 98 -7.00 -7.07 -7.16
CA ILE A 98 -6.25 -8.34 -7.17
C ILE A 98 -7.03 -9.57 -6.72
N LYS A 99 -8.23 -9.42 -6.14
CA LYS A 99 -8.97 -10.54 -5.52
C LYS A 99 -9.13 -11.76 -6.43
N ASP A 100 -9.36 -11.52 -7.74
CA ASP A 100 -9.57 -12.56 -8.75
C ASP A 100 -8.29 -12.88 -9.56
N LYS A 101 -7.13 -12.35 -9.16
CA LYS A 101 -5.84 -12.57 -9.81
C LYS A 101 -5.02 -13.60 -9.06
N ASP A 102 -4.24 -14.40 -9.79
CA ASP A 102 -3.29 -15.35 -9.19
C ASP A 102 -1.93 -14.69 -8.99
N ILE A 103 -1.86 -13.80 -8.00
CA ILE A 103 -0.63 -13.11 -7.59
C ILE A 103 -0.53 -13.00 -6.07
N VAL A 104 0.67 -12.74 -5.58
CA VAL A 104 0.95 -12.43 -4.18
C VAL A 104 1.06 -10.91 -4.01
N LEU A 105 0.43 -10.36 -2.99
CA LEU A 105 0.62 -8.98 -2.58
C LEU A 105 1.49 -8.92 -1.34
N ASN A 106 2.64 -8.25 -1.41
CA ASN A 106 3.45 -7.89 -0.25
C ASN A 106 3.04 -6.50 0.24
N ILE A 107 2.56 -6.43 1.47
CA ILE A 107 2.16 -5.19 2.15
C ILE A 107 3.26 -4.82 3.13
N GLU A 108 3.99 -3.74 2.85
CA GLU A 108 4.91 -3.16 3.81
C GLU A 108 4.18 -2.19 4.73
N ILE A 109 4.12 -2.52 6.02
CA ILE A 109 3.54 -1.63 7.03
C ILE A 109 4.59 -0.60 7.44
N LYS A 110 4.30 0.67 7.16
CA LYS A 110 5.18 1.83 7.42
C LYS A 110 4.90 2.42 8.81
N ASN A 111 5.43 1.77 9.84
CA ASN A 111 5.30 2.20 11.24
C ASN A 111 6.65 2.23 11.98
N ASP A 112 7.73 2.38 11.25
CA ASP A 112 9.10 2.51 11.78
C ASP A 112 9.44 3.96 12.18
N VAL A 113 8.88 4.96 11.49
CA VAL A 113 9.06 6.39 11.79
C VAL A 113 7.86 6.96 12.56
N ILE A 114 6.64 6.61 12.15
CA ILE A 114 5.39 7.00 12.81
C ILE A 114 4.72 5.76 13.37
N ASP A 115 4.57 5.70 14.68
CA ASP A 115 3.83 4.61 15.34
C ASP A 115 2.32 4.86 15.19
N TYR A 116 1.74 4.23 14.17
CA TYR A 116 0.29 4.29 13.94
C TYR A 116 -0.43 3.31 14.85
N GLU A 117 -1.30 3.82 15.70
CA GLU A 117 -2.07 3.00 16.62
C GLU A 117 -2.90 1.93 15.86
N ASN A 118 -2.68 0.66 16.22
CA ASN A 118 -3.40 -0.52 15.70
C ASN A 118 -3.33 -0.76 14.17
N ILE A 119 -2.36 -0.18 13.45
CA ILE A 119 -2.27 -0.37 11.99
C ILE A 119 -2.15 -1.84 11.60
N GLU A 120 -1.43 -2.66 12.37
CA GLU A 120 -1.26 -4.09 12.10
C GLU A 120 -2.61 -4.83 12.19
N LYS A 121 -3.41 -4.48 13.20
CA LYS A 121 -4.76 -5.05 13.37
C LYS A 121 -5.68 -4.63 12.23
N ASP A 122 -5.68 -3.36 11.86
CA ASP A 122 -6.55 -2.83 10.81
C ASP A 122 -6.21 -3.47 9.44
N VAL A 123 -4.92 -3.68 9.15
CA VAL A 123 -4.48 -4.40 7.94
C VAL A 123 -4.97 -5.86 7.97
N LEU A 124 -4.81 -6.55 9.10
CA LEU A 124 -5.26 -7.95 9.23
C LEU A 124 -6.78 -8.09 9.14
N ASP A 125 -7.53 -7.18 9.74
CA ASP A 125 -8.99 -7.18 9.67
C ASP A 125 -9.47 -7.01 8.22
N LEU A 126 -8.86 -6.08 7.47
CA LEU A 126 -9.17 -5.88 6.06
C LEU A 126 -8.80 -7.09 5.20
N ILE A 127 -7.64 -7.72 5.43
CA ILE A 127 -7.24 -8.96 4.75
C ILE A 127 -8.29 -10.06 4.95
N LYS A 128 -8.78 -10.22 6.18
CA LYS A 128 -9.80 -11.21 6.54
C LYS A 128 -11.14 -10.90 5.89
N GLU A 129 -11.57 -9.63 5.88
CA GLU A 129 -12.82 -9.19 5.24
C GLU A 129 -12.86 -9.56 3.75
N TYR A 130 -11.72 -9.42 3.06
CA TYR A 130 -11.58 -9.74 1.63
C TYR A 130 -11.21 -11.21 1.36
N ASN A 131 -11.00 -12.04 2.39
CA ASN A 131 -10.58 -13.44 2.28
C ASN A 131 -9.27 -13.62 1.48
N LEU A 132 -8.29 -12.75 1.72
CA LEU A 132 -7.03 -12.69 0.97
C LEU A 132 -5.82 -13.28 1.72
N GLU A 133 -5.98 -13.92 2.88
CA GLU A 133 -4.90 -14.38 3.76
C GLU A 133 -3.83 -15.21 3.00
N ARG A 134 -4.27 -16.05 2.05
CA ARG A 134 -3.36 -16.91 1.28
C ARG A 134 -2.55 -16.16 0.22
N LYS A 135 -3.01 -14.98 -0.19
CA LYS A 135 -2.37 -14.14 -1.21
C LYS A 135 -1.45 -13.08 -0.61
N ILE A 136 -1.52 -12.84 0.71
CA ILE A 136 -0.79 -11.76 1.36
C ILE A 136 0.52 -12.25 1.98
N LEU A 137 1.50 -11.38 1.89
CA LEU A 137 2.75 -11.37 2.62
C LEU A 137 2.86 -10.01 3.33
N ILE A 138 3.20 -9.96 4.60
CA ILE A 138 3.40 -8.71 5.34
C ILE A 138 4.88 -8.50 5.61
N SER A 139 5.36 -7.32 5.33
CA SER A 139 6.71 -6.86 5.66
C SER A 139 6.68 -5.57 6.48
N SER A 140 7.74 -5.32 7.22
CA SER A 140 7.97 -4.05 7.92
C SER A 140 9.43 -3.96 8.34
N PHE A 141 10.01 -2.77 8.30
CA PHE A 141 11.31 -2.48 8.94
C PHE A 141 11.22 -2.43 10.47
N ASN A 142 10.01 -2.25 11.02
CA ASN A 142 9.75 -2.37 12.44
C ASN A 142 9.46 -3.84 12.81
N HIS A 143 10.47 -4.55 13.32
CA HIS A 143 10.33 -5.95 13.71
C HIS A 143 9.27 -6.19 14.78
N LYS A 144 9.01 -5.22 15.67
CA LYS A 144 7.95 -5.32 16.68
C LYS A 144 6.55 -5.37 16.05
N ALA A 145 6.39 -4.70 14.89
CA ALA A 145 5.14 -4.79 14.13
C ALA A 145 4.92 -6.21 13.59
N LEU A 146 5.97 -6.86 13.07
CA LEU A 146 5.88 -8.24 12.60
C LEU A 146 5.58 -9.22 13.75
N GLU A 147 6.18 -9.02 14.93
CA GLU A 147 5.83 -9.80 16.13
C GLU A 147 4.36 -9.62 16.51
N LYS A 148 3.83 -8.38 16.43
CA LYS A 148 2.44 -8.07 16.71
C LYS A 148 1.51 -8.71 15.68
N VAL A 149 1.86 -8.63 14.38
CA VAL A 149 1.15 -9.33 13.30
C VAL A 149 1.05 -10.83 13.60
N LYS A 150 2.16 -11.48 13.96
CA LYS A 150 2.19 -12.92 14.25
C LYS A 150 1.42 -13.30 15.51
N LYS A 151 1.36 -12.43 16.52
CA LYS A 151 0.52 -12.64 17.71
C LYS A 151 -0.96 -12.54 17.40
N LEU A 152 -1.35 -11.62 16.49
CA LEU A 152 -2.73 -11.42 16.07
C LEU A 152 -3.20 -12.49 15.07
N ASN A 153 -2.33 -12.94 14.19
CA ASN A 153 -2.61 -13.99 13.21
C ASN A 153 -1.34 -14.81 12.93
N GLY A 154 -1.25 -15.99 13.57
CA GLY A 154 -0.10 -16.87 13.46
C GLY A 154 0.13 -17.47 12.07
N ASP A 155 -0.90 -17.53 11.23
CA ASP A 155 -0.86 -18.19 9.92
C ASP A 155 -0.45 -17.22 8.80
N ILE A 156 -0.60 -15.88 8.99
CA ILE A 156 -0.20 -14.91 7.98
C ILE A 156 1.30 -14.98 7.68
N ARG A 157 1.67 -14.91 6.42
CA ARG A 157 3.08 -14.91 6.02
C ARG A 157 3.71 -13.55 6.29
N ILE A 158 4.93 -13.55 6.82
CA ILE A 158 5.74 -12.35 7.05
C ILE A 158 7.12 -12.49 6.42
N CYS A 159 7.81 -11.39 6.13
CA CYS A 159 9.21 -11.35 5.72
C CYS A 159 9.96 -10.13 6.29
#